data_5160d2186b44bd38d5601fc4d02b3c0d
#
_entry.id   5160d2186b44bd38d5601fc4d02b3c0d
#
_cell.length_a   1.000
_cell.length_b   1.000
_cell.length_c   1.000
_cell.angle_alpha   90.00
_cell.angle_beta   90.00
_cell.angle_gamma   90.00
#
_symmetry.space_group_name_H-M   'P 1'
#
loop_
_entity.id
_entity.type
_entity.pdbx_description
1 polymer ?
#
loop_
_entity_poly.entity_id
_entity_poly.type
_entity_poly.pdbx_seq_one_letter_code
_entity_poly.pdbx_strand_id
1 'polypeptide(L)'
;LFQDWNEDNYLKFVRNLADKYFFDVYLDANKLNERNQPKPNSFDETIIRNGKQSVELENVDHPFDDVYPKGSSNIPLFVFNYTDYRLWKKYAEELRGNRAKKGSKARIEFFTALGCSDFGLDTFDNFYFSRTRKSLEHYYPQAKAGEDKPITSEEINCFGNFAMIGSDANSSGSNWNPIDKKNRYLDSKSNQVSVASLKFRIMLQMCQDNYDEGIKNSIKREFGYEWNAEDMQKHQEKMLCIIMQPTH
;
A
#
# COMPACT_ATOMS: atom_id res chain seq x y z
N LEU A 1 3.99 -0.21 33.11
CA LEU A 1 3.56 -1.08 32.00
C LEU A 1 4.71 -1.83 31.33
N PHE A 2 5.95 -1.33 31.38
CA PHE A 2 7.09 -1.83 30.61
C PHE A 2 8.28 -2.30 31.46
N GLN A 3 8.14 -2.39 32.79
CA GLN A 3 9.27 -2.69 33.71
C GLN A 3 9.86 -4.11 33.55
N ASP A 4 9.07 -5.06 33.02
CA ASP A 4 9.48 -6.47 32.88
C ASP A 4 9.48 -6.95 31.41
N TRP A 5 9.56 -6.02 30.45
CA TRP A 5 9.48 -6.36 29.04
C TRP A 5 10.88 -6.55 28.43
N ASN A 6 11.09 -7.71 27.86
CA ASN A 6 12.21 -7.94 26.94
C ASN A 6 11.86 -7.40 25.54
N GLU A 7 12.86 -7.31 24.66
CA GLU A 7 12.73 -6.78 23.31
C GLU A 7 11.66 -7.52 22.49
N ASP A 8 11.59 -8.85 22.60
CA ASP A 8 10.64 -9.67 21.85
C ASP A 8 9.19 -9.40 22.28
N ASN A 9 8.94 -9.28 23.58
CA ASN A 9 7.61 -8.96 24.11
C ASN A 9 7.17 -7.55 23.70
N TYR A 10 8.09 -6.59 23.68
CA TYR A 10 7.80 -5.24 23.23
C TYR A 10 7.46 -5.20 21.74
N LEU A 11 8.24 -5.85 20.90
CA LEU A 11 7.98 -5.93 19.46
C LEU A 11 6.66 -6.64 19.16
N LYS A 12 6.37 -7.73 19.88
CA LYS A 12 5.08 -8.42 19.75
C LYS A 12 3.91 -7.51 20.11
N PHE A 13 4.02 -6.77 21.20
CA PHE A 13 2.99 -5.80 21.61
C PHE A 13 2.76 -4.72 20.55
N VAL A 14 3.82 -4.10 20.04
CA VAL A 14 3.70 -3.04 19.03
C VAL A 14 3.07 -3.57 17.74
N ARG A 15 3.41 -4.79 17.33
CA ARG A 15 2.79 -5.46 16.16
C ARG A 15 1.30 -5.69 16.38
N ASN A 16 0.94 -6.27 17.52
CA ASN A 16 -0.46 -6.51 17.87
C ASN A 16 -1.25 -5.20 17.97
N LEU A 17 -0.63 -4.14 18.51
CA LEU A 17 -1.23 -2.82 18.59
C LEU A 17 -1.49 -2.23 17.19
N ALA A 18 -0.58 -2.42 16.24
CA ALA A 18 -0.78 -1.97 14.86
C ALA A 18 -1.95 -2.71 14.19
N ASP A 19 -2.04 -4.03 14.36
CA ASP A 19 -3.15 -4.83 13.85
C ASP A 19 -4.47 -4.39 14.49
N LYS A 20 -4.54 -4.29 15.82
CA LYS A 20 -5.75 -3.88 16.50
C LYS A 20 -6.19 -2.48 16.09
N TYR A 21 -5.25 -1.56 15.92
CA TYR A 21 -5.58 -0.21 15.48
C TYR A 21 -6.10 -0.18 14.05
N PHE A 22 -5.58 -1.02 13.16
CA PHE A 22 -6.11 -1.18 11.81
C PHE A 22 -7.51 -1.79 11.82
N PHE A 23 -7.69 -2.98 12.40
CA PHE A 23 -8.95 -3.70 12.34
C PHE A 23 -10.05 -3.08 13.19
N ASP A 24 -9.76 -2.73 14.44
CA ASP A 24 -10.77 -2.32 15.42
C ASP A 24 -11.01 -0.80 15.47
N VAL A 25 -10.19 0.00 14.78
CA VAL A 25 -10.40 1.45 14.70
C VAL A 25 -10.57 1.91 13.26
N TYR A 26 -9.62 1.61 12.37
CA TYR A 26 -9.68 2.11 10.99
C TYR A 26 -10.65 1.34 10.09
N LEU A 27 -11.05 0.13 10.45
CA LEU A 27 -12.12 -0.62 9.77
C LEU A 27 -13.47 -0.56 10.51
N ASP A 28 -13.61 0.30 11.52
CA ASP A 28 -14.88 0.54 12.21
C ASP A 28 -15.36 1.98 11.97
N ALA A 29 -16.33 2.15 11.08
CA ALA A 29 -16.89 3.46 10.75
C ALA A 29 -17.42 4.21 11.98
N ASN A 30 -17.86 3.49 13.04
CA ASN A 30 -18.35 4.11 14.28
C ASN A 30 -17.23 4.74 15.10
N LYS A 31 -15.97 4.34 14.89
CA LYS A 31 -14.80 4.90 15.57
C LYS A 31 -14.12 6.02 14.78
N LEU A 32 -14.60 6.29 13.58
CA LEU A 32 -14.07 7.34 12.71
C LEU A 32 -15.00 8.58 12.71
N ASN A 33 -14.41 9.75 12.45
CA ASN A 33 -15.12 10.98 12.18
C ASN A 33 -15.43 11.13 10.66
N GLU A 34 -16.07 12.21 10.28
CA GLU A 34 -16.43 12.52 8.87
C GLU A 34 -15.23 12.59 7.90
N ARG A 35 -14.01 12.72 8.42
CA ARG A 35 -12.76 12.73 7.65
C ARG A 35 -12.03 11.39 7.70
N ASN A 36 -12.71 10.34 8.12
CA ASN A 36 -12.12 9.01 8.34
C ASN A 36 -10.90 9.01 9.28
N GLN A 37 -10.86 9.94 10.23
CA GLN A 37 -9.84 9.96 11.28
C GLN A 37 -10.43 9.39 12.57
N PRO A 38 -9.63 8.69 13.39
CA PRO A 38 -10.07 8.16 14.66
C PRO A 38 -10.64 9.27 15.55
N LYS A 39 -11.77 8.99 16.20
CA LYS A 39 -12.37 9.87 17.20
C LYS A 39 -11.40 10.08 18.37
N PRO A 40 -11.53 11.19 19.13
CA PRO A 40 -10.74 11.42 20.32
C PRO A 40 -10.74 10.20 21.26
N ASN A 41 -9.60 9.93 21.89
CA ASN A 41 -9.35 8.82 22.84
C ASN A 41 -9.30 7.40 22.23
N SER A 42 -9.62 7.18 20.94
CA SER A 42 -9.59 5.84 20.34
C SER A 42 -8.22 5.17 20.47
N PHE A 43 -7.14 5.94 20.37
CA PHE A 43 -5.78 5.42 20.52
C PHE A 43 -5.47 5.04 21.98
N ASP A 44 -5.78 5.91 22.93
CA ASP A 44 -5.54 5.68 24.36
C ASP A 44 -6.36 4.50 24.89
N GLU A 45 -7.62 4.39 24.48
CA GLU A 45 -8.47 3.24 24.80
C GLU A 45 -7.91 1.94 24.25
N THR A 46 -7.41 1.95 23.02
CA THR A 46 -6.78 0.78 22.40
C THR A 46 -5.54 0.35 23.17
N ILE A 47 -4.67 1.28 23.57
CA ILE A 47 -3.48 0.99 24.38
C ILE A 47 -3.85 0.47 25.76
N ILE A 48 -4.81 1.10 26.44
CA ILE A 48 -5.22 0.72 27.79
C ILE A 48 -5.82 -0.69 27.81
N ARG A 49 -6.69 -1.00 26.87
CA ARG A 49 -7.33 -2.32 26.77
C ARG A 49 -6.31 -3.42 26.46
N ASN A 50 -5.27 -3.11 25.66
CA ASN A 50 -4.23 -4.06 25.31
C ASN A 50 -3.10 -4.19 26.33
N GLY A 51 -3.09 -3.37 27.34
CA GLY A 51 -1.96 -3.20 28.26
C GLY A 51 -1.55 -4.39 29.10
N LYS A 52 -2.19 -5.55 28.99
CA LYS A 52 -1.85 -6.73 29.81
C LYS A 52 -2.07 -8.10 29.15
N GLN A 53 -2.65 -8.23 27.95
CA GLN A 53 -3.00 -9.56 27.39
C GLN A 53 -2.90 -9.59 25.87
N SER A 54 -2.99 -10.81 25.33
CA SER A 54 -3.11 -11.07 23.90
C SER A 54 -4.24 -10.23 23.30
N VAL A 55 -3.92 -9.53 22.24
CA VAL A 55 -4.85 -8.63 21.56
C VAL A 55 -5.83 -9.47 20.76
N GLU A 56 -7.03 -9.67 21.28
CA GLU A 56 -8.12 -10.20 20.49
C GLU A 56 -8.66 -9.10 19.56
N LEU A 57 -8.77 -9.42 18.28
CA LEU A 57 -9.35 -8.53 17.29
C LEU A 57 -10.87 -8.69 17.33
N GLU A 58 -11.58 -7.55 17.37
CA GLU A 58 -13.04 -7.52 17.47
C GLU A 58 -13.72 -7.50 16.09
N ASN A 59 -13.04 -6.99 15.06
CA ASN A 59 -13.60 -6.68 13.74
C ASN A 59 -12.77 -7.24 12.58
N VAL A 60 -12.44 -8.53 12.60
CA VAL A 60 -11.58 -9.13 11.55
C VAL A 60 -12.32 -9.29 10.22
N ASP A 61 -13.64 -9.41 10.26
CA ASP A 61 -14.48 -9.72 9.10
C ASP A 61 -15.10 -8.47 8.42
N HIS A 62 -14.78 -7.26 8.88
CA HIS A 62 -15.32 -6.06 8.27
C HIS A 62 -14.71 -5.83 6.88
N PRO A 63 -15.53 -5.72 5.82
CA PRO A 63 -15.03 -5.40 4.50
C PRO A 63 -14.39 -4.01 4.47
N PHE A 64 -13.23 -3.92 3.87
CA PHE A 64 -12.52 -2.65 3.68
C PHE A 64 -13.38 -1.62 2.95
N ASP A 65 -14.13 -2.08 1.95
CA ASP A 65 -14.94 -1.22 1.08
C ASP A 65 -16.19 -0.67 1.80
N ASP A 66 -16.61 -1.20 2.94
CA ASP A 66 -17.67 -0.62 3.76
C ASP A 66 -17.24 0.71 4.40
N VAL A 67 -15.96 0.85 4.73
CA VAL A 67 -15.41 2.08 5.32
C VAL A 67 -14.82 3.00 4.26
N TYR A 68 -14.23 2.42 3.21
CA TYR A 68 -13.53 3.14 2.14
C TYR A 68 -14.07 2.74 0.76
N PRO A 69 -15.33 3.07 0.46
CA PRO A 69 -15.94 2.71 -0.83
C PRO A 69 -15.21 3.39 -2.00
N LYS A 70 -15.40 2.84 -3.19
CA LYS A 70 -14.97 3.50 -4.43
C LYS A 70 -15.52 4.93 -4.49
N GLY A 71 -14.70 5.85 -4.98
CA GLY A 71 -15.04 7.28 -4.99
C GLY A 71 -14.59 8.03 -3.73
N SER A 72 -14.19 7.32 -2.65
CA SER A 72 -13.67 7.95 -1.44
C SER A 72 -12.22 8.37 -1.60
N SER A 73 -11.95 9.68 -1.53
CA SER A 73 -10.60 10.23 -1.52
C SER A 73 -9.98 10.31 -0.11
N ASN A 74 -10.75 9.98 0.93
CA ASN A 74 -10.36 10.19 2.34
C ASN A 74 -9.87 8.90 3.02
N ILE A 75 -8.95 8.19 2.39
CA ILE A 75 -8.29 7.05 3.04
C ILE A 75 -7.14 7.58 3.89
N PRO A 76 -7.11 7.31 5.21
CA PRO A 76 -6.09 7.84 6.11
C PRO A 76 -4.67 7.36 5.78
N LEU A 77 -3.68 8.20 6.01
CA LEU A 77 -2.26 7.85 5.80
C LEU A 77 -1.82 6.62 6.61
N PHE A 78 -2.47 6.38 7.75
CA PHE A 78 -2.21 5.19 8.55
C PHE A 78 -2.44 3.91 7.75
N VAL A 79 -3.50 3.83 6.96
CA VAL A 79 -3.83 2.65 6.13
C VAL A 79 -2.69 2.34 5.15
N PHE A 80 -2.10 3.35 4.54
CA PHE A 80 -0.96 3.18 3.61
C PHE A 80 0.33 2.79 4.34
N ASN A 81 0.60 3.38 5.52
CA ASN A 81 1.73 2.99 6.35
C ASN A 81 1.59 1.53 6.83
N TYR A 82 0.38 1.15 7.22
CA TYR A 82 0.09 -0.22 7.61
C TYR A 82 0.25 -1.18 6.42
N THR A 83 -0.17 -0.79 5.22
CA THR A 83 0.06 -1.57 4.00
C THR A 83 1.55 -1.79 3.74
N ASP A 84 2.36 -0.74 3.78
CA ASP A 84 3.80 -0.84 3.60
C ASP A 84 4.44 -1.73 4.68
N TYR A 85 3.99 -1.62 5.94
CA TYR A 85 4.41 -2.50 7.03
C TYR A 85 4.09 -3.97 6.72
N ARG A 86 2.88 -4.28 6.27
CA ARG A 86 2.43 -5.63 5.97
C ARG A 86 3.19 -6.24 4.79
N LEU A 87 3.47 -5.45 3.75
CA LEU A 87 4.30 -5.83 2.62
C LEU A 87 5.73 -6.15 3.06
N TRP A 88 6.33 -5.29 3.89
CA TRP A 88 7.65 -5.52 4.43
C TRP A 88 7.69 -6.76 5.35
N LYS A 89 6.68 -6.94 6.19
CA LYS A 89 6.57 -8.10 7.08
C LYS A 89 6.49 -9.40 6.28
N LYS A 90 5.64 -9.45 5.27
CA LYS A 90 5.53 -10.60 4.35
C LYS A 90 6.90 -10.94 3.72
N TYR A 91 7.61 -9.92 3.24
CA TYR A 91 8.97 -10.09 2.73
C TYR A 91 9.92 -10.66 3.80
N ALA A 92 9.90 -10.09 5.00
CA ALA A 92 10.80 -10.49 6.08
C ALA A 92 10.57 -11.94 6.51
N GLU A 93 9.34 -12.41 6.52
CA GLU A 93 8.96 -13.77 6.91
C GLU A 93 9.25 -14.79 5.81
N GLU A 94 8.96 -14.47 4.55
CA GLU A 94 9.02 -15.44 3.44
C GLU A 94 10.39 -15.50 2.75
N LEU A 95 11.09 -14.37 2.63
CA LEU A 95 12.28 -14.29 1.78
C LEU A 95 13.57 -13.86 2.50
N ARG A 96 13.50 -12.95 3.47
CA ARG A 96 14.71 -12.32 4.04
C ARG A 96 15.66 -13.32 4.69
N GLY A 97 15.15 -14.24 5.50
CA GLY A 97 15.95 -15.26 6.19
C GLY A 97 16.55 -16.30 5.24
N ASN A 98 15.90 -16.59 4.14
CA ASN A 98 16.25 -17.63 3.19
C ASN A 98 17.13 -17.14 2.03
N ARG A 99 17.46 -15.85 1.95
CA ARG A 99 18.19 -15.20 0.83
C ARG A 99 17.74 -15.74 -0.54
N ALA A 100 16.43 -15.75 -0.77
CA ALA A 100 15.82 -16.41 -1.92
C ALA A 100 16.45 -15.94 -3.24
N LYS A 101 17.05 -16.88 -3.97
CA LYS A 101 17.70 -16.60 -5.26
C LYS A 101 16.65 -16.16 -6.29
N LYS A 102 17.06 -15.29 -7.22
CA LYS A 102 16.24 -14.90 -8.37
C LYS A 102 15.79 -16.18 -9.12
N GLY A 103 14.50 -16.28 -9.44
CA GLY A 103 13.90 -17.43 -10.08
C GLY A 103 13.58 -18.62 -9.16
N SER A 104 13.83 -18.52 -7.84
CA SER A 104 13.38 -19.56 -6.90
C SER A 104 11.86 -19.57 -6.79
N LYS A 105 11.28 -20.73 -6.47
CA LYS A 105 9.83 -20.89 -6.28
C LYS A 105 9.26 -19.89 -5.28
N ALA A 106 9.86 -19.76 -4.12
CA ALA A 106 9.42 -18.84 -3.07
C ALA A 106 9.40 -17.38 -3.57
N ARG A 107 10.40 -16.97 -4.35
CA ARG A 107 10.48 -15.62 -4.90
C ARG A 107 9.43 -15.38 -5.99
N ILE A 108 9.19 -16.36 -6.85
CA ILE A 108 8.12 -16.29 -7.86
C ILE A 108 6.75 -16.19 -7.16
N GLU A 109 6.48 -17.02 -6.17
CA GLU A 109 5.22 -17.01 -5.42
C GLU A 109 5.01 -15.67 -4.71
N PHE A 110 6.05 -15.13 -4.08
CA PHE A 110 6.01 -13.82 -3.42
C PHE A 110 5.59 -12.71 -4.39
N PHE A 111 6.28 -12.54 -5.52
CA PHE A 111 5.96 -11.48 -6.48
C PHE A 111 4.62 -11.72 -7.19
N THR A 112 4.23 -12.98 -7.42
CA THR A 112 2.90 -13.32 -7.93
C THR A 112 1.79 -12.90 -6.93
N ALA A 113 2.02 -13.07 -5.63
CA ALA A 113 1.09 -12.60 -4.61
C ALA A 113 0.96 -11.06 -4.60
N LEU A 114 2.04 -10.34 -4.91
CA LEU A 114 2.02 -8.88 -5.07
C LEU A 114 1.35 -8.43 -6.39
N GLY A 115 1.20 -9.32 -7.37
CA GLY A 115 0.61 -9.04 -8.67
C GLY A 115 1.56 -8.43 -9.70
N CYS A 116 2.86 -8.56 -9.52
CA CYS A 116 3.89 -8.01 -10.43
C CYS A 116 5.05 -8.98 -10.65
N SER A 117 5.91 -8.66 -11.63
CA SER A 117 7.16 -9.37 -11.86
C SER A 117 8.22 -9.02 -10.78
N ASP A 118 9.25 -9.86 -10.71
CA ASP A 118 10.37 -9.72 -9.76
C ASP A 118 11.23 -8.48 -10.08
N PHE A 119 11.13 -7.45 -9.27
CA PHE A 119 11.90 -6.20 -9.35
C PHE A 119 13.11 -6.13 -8.41
N GLY A 120 13.50 -7.24 -7.82
CA GLY A 120 14.57 -7.27 -6.84
C GLY A 120 14.09 -7.12 -5.40
N LEU A 121 14.97 -7.46 -4.47
CA LEU A 121 14.68 -7.41 -3.02
C LEU A 121 15.25 -6.16 -2.34
N ASP A 122 16.13 -5.42 -3.00
CA ASP A 122 16.82 -4.25 -2.44
C ASP A 122 15.85 -3.19 -1.91
N THR A 123 14.71 -3.02 -2.56
CA THR A 123 13.66 -2.08 -2.12
C THR A 123 13.09 -2.47 -0.75
N PHE A 124 12.93 -3.77 -0.51
CA PHE A 124 12.44 -4.28 0.78
C PHE A 124 13.54 -4.26 1.85
N ASP A 125 14.79 -4.60 1.47
CA ASP A 125 15.94 -4.56 2.38
C ASP A 125 16.23 -3.15 2.88
N ASN A 126 16.07 -2.15 2.01
CA ASN A 126 16.32 -0.74 2.30
C ASN A 126 15.07 0.03 2.74
N PHE A 127 13.94 -0.66 2.93
CA PHE A 127 12.70 0.00 3.34
C PHE A 127 12.81 0.61 4.73
N TYR A 128 12.32 1.83 4.86
CA TYR A 128 12.18 2.52 6.15
C TYR A 128 10.94 3.43 6.14
N PHE A 129 10.37 3.68 7.33
CA PHE A 129 9.31 4.66 7.49
C PHE A 129 9.88 6.08 7.48
N SER A 130 9.40 6.91 6.57
CA SER A 130 9.84 8.30 6.46
C SER A 130 8.76 9.27 6.90
N ARG A 131 9.14 10.24 7.74
CA ARG A 131 8.25 11.34 8.15
C ARG A 131 7.93 12.31 7.01
N THR A 132 8.68 12.27 5.92
CA THR A 132 8.45 13.12 4.74
C THR A 132 7.41 12.55 3.78
N ARG A 133 7.04 11.28 3.91
CA ARG A 133 5.96 10.67 3.14
C ARG A 133 4.61 11.01 3.75
N LYS A 134 4.03 12.12 3.31
CA LYS A 134 2.76 12.65 3.83
C LYS A 134 1.76 12.97 2.73
N SER A 135 2.12 12.76 1.46
CA SER A 135 1.25 13.04 0.33
C SER A 135 0.72 11.75 -0.26
N LEU A 136 -0.57 11.73 -0.58
CA LEU A 136 -1.18 10.71 -1.41
C LEU A 136 -1.08 11.13 -2.87
N GLU A 137 -0.65 10.22 -3.69
CA GLU A 137 -0.55 10.35 -5.13
C GLU A 137 -1.57 9.45 -5.81
N HIS A 138 -2.34 10.01 -6.76
CA HIS A 138 -3.07 9.22 -7.74
C HIS A 138 -2.09 8.72 -8.79
N TYR A 139 -1.91 7.44 -8.92
CA TYR A 139 -1.01 6.90 -9.93
C TYR A 139 -1.51 7.20 -11.35
N TYR A 140 -2.78 6.92 -11.65
CA TYR A 140 -3.46 7.54 -12.78
C TYR A 140 -3.92 8.94 -12.34
N PRO A 141 -3.57 10.01 -13.07
CA PRO A 141 -3.79 11.36 -12.59
C PRO A 141 -5.26 11.77 -12.62
N GLN A 142 -5.73 12.36 -11.53
CA GLN A 142 -7.13 12.81 -11.39
C GLN A 142 -7.56 13.77 -12.50
N ALA A 143 -6.70 14.65 -12.97
CA ALA A 143 -7.01 15.60 -14.05
C ALA A 143 -7.35 14.92 -15.40
N LYS A 144 -7.12 13.63 -15.53
CA LYS A 144 -7.37 12.85 -16.76
C LYS A 144 -8.52 11.86 -16.64
N ALA A 145 -9.20 11.85 -15.50
CA ALA A 145 -10.42 11.09 -15.27
C ALA A 145 -11.66 11.97 -15.51
N GLY A 146 -12.80 11.38 -15.83
CA GLY A 146 -14.08 12.07 -16.05
C GLY A 146 -15.11 11.21 -16.74
N GLU A 147 -16.32 11.73 -16.94
CA GLU A 147 -17.44 10.98 -17.53
C GLU A 147 -17.17 10.50 -18.97
N ASP A 148 -16.49 11.32 -19.78
CA ASP A 148 -16.11 10.99 -21.17
C ASP A 148 -14.69 10.46 -21.30
N LYS A 149 -14.11 9.95 -20.22
CA LYS A 149 -12.74 9.43 -20.16
C LYS A 149 -12.73 7.91 -19.92
N PRO A 150 -11.63 7.23 -20.28
CA PRO A 150 -11.49 5.78 -20.02
C PRO A 150 -11.63 5.38 -18.55
N ILE A 151 -11.38 6.32 -17.65
CA ILE A 151 -11.50 6.15 -16.20
C ILE A 151 -12.41 7.24 -15.65
N THR A 152 -13.42 6.84 -14.91
CA THR A 152 -14.40 7.74 -14.30
C THR A 152 -13.85 8.44 -13.06
N SER A 153 -14.52 9.49 -12.60
CA SER A 153 -14.18 10.18 -11.36
C SER A 153 -14.36 9.29 -10.11
N GLU A 154 -15.22 8.29 -10.19
CA GLU A 154 -15.40 7.31 -9.11
C GLU A 154 -14.27 6.27 -9.11
N GLU A 155 -13.92 5.70 -10.26
CA GLU A 155 -12.86 4.70 -10.38
C GLU A 155 -11.49 5.24 -9.98
N ILE A 156 -11.20 6.53 -10.28
CA ILE A 156 -9.92 7.16 -9.97
C ILE A 156 -9.66 7.22 -8.46
N ASN A 157 -10.73 7.38 -7.66
CA ASN A 157 -10.66 7.46 -6.20
C ASN A 157 -10.89 6.06 -5.60
N CYS A 158 -9.92 5.19 -5.74
CA CYS A 158 -9.91 3.87 -5.11
C CYS A 158 -8.54 3.59 -4.46
N PHE A 159 -8.54 2.73 -3.46
CA PHE A 159 -7.30 2.34 -2.76
C PHE A 159 -6.24 1.78 -3.72
N GLY A 160 -6.67 1.11 -4.78
CA GLY A 160 -5.78 0.57 -5.81
C GLY A 160 -5.00 1.63 -6.58
N ASN A 161 -5.54 2.83 -6.72
CA ASN A 161 -4.89 3.92 -7.46
C ASN A 161 -4.11 4.90 -6.58
N PHE A 162 -4.21 4.79 -5.26
CA PHE A 162 -3.49 5.66 -4.32
C PHE A 162 -2.20 5.04 -3.81
N ALA A 163 -1.18 5.85 -3.63
CA ALA A 163 0.02 5.50 -2.87
C ALA A 163 0.60 6.70 -2.13
N MET A 164 1.37 6.42 -1.08
CA MET A 164 2.12 7.47 -0.38
C MET A 164 3.43 7.79 -1.07
N ILE A 165 3.68 9.08 -1.27
CA ILE A 165 4.95 9.59 -1.78
C ILE A 165 5.47 10.75 -0.91
N GLY A 166 6.73 11.16 -1.15
CA GLY A 166 7.28 12.37 -0.55
C GLY A 166 6.62 13.64 -1.11
N SER A 167 6.50 14.67 -0.29
CA SER A 167 5.87 15.94 -0.69
C SER A 167 6.54 16.58 -1.89
N ASP A 168 7.87 16.51 -1.97
CA ASP A 168 8.65 17.10 -3.07
C ASP A 168 8.44 16.33 -4.39
N ALA A 169 8.28 15.02 -4.30
CA ALA A 169 7.96 14.17 -5.44
C ALA A 169 6.56 14.47 -5.98
N ASN A 170 5.58 14.69 -5.11
CA ASN A 170 4.20 15.00 -5.48
C ASN A 170 4.10 16.32 -6.24
N SER A 171 4.82 17.35 -5.80
CA SER A 171 4.77 18.69 -6.41
C SER A 171 5.22 18.72 -7.87
N SER A 172 6.07 17.78 -8.29
CA SER A 172 6.66 17.75 -9.63
C SER A 172 5.95 16.83 -10.62
N GLY A 173 5.06 15.94 -10.18
CA GLY A 173 4.54 14.85 -11.00
C GLY A 173 3.04 14.63 -11.00
N SER A 174 2.25 15.50 -10.37
CA SER A 174 0.82 15.26 -10.12
C SER A 174 -0.04 14.98 -11.37
N ASN A 175 0.34 15.50 -12.54
CA ASN A 175 -0.40 15.31 -13.80
C ASN A 175 0.30 14.41 -14.82
N TRP A 176 1.37 13.74 -14.45
CA TRP A 176 2.07 12.82 -15.36
C TRP A 176 1.26 11.56 -15.59
N ASN A 177 1.37 11.02 -16.81
CA ASN A 177 0.81 9.72 -17.15
C ASN A 177 1.46 8.61 -16.32
N PRO A 178 0.82 7.47 -16.14
CA PRO A 178 1.41 6.32 -15.44
C PRO A 178 2.78 5.93 -15.97
N ILE A 179 2.95 5.88 -17.31
CA ILE A 179 4.24 5.55 -17.93
C ILE A 179 5.32 6.61 -17.68
N ASP A 180 4.95 7.89 -17.65
CA ASP A 180 5.89 8.97 -17.35
C ASP A 180 6.32 8.90 -15.88
N LYS A 181 5.38 8.61 -14.97
CA LYS A 181 5.69 8.34 -13.55
C LYS A 181 6.61 7.13 -13.41
N LYS A 182 6.31 6.03 -14.10
CA LYS A 182 7.16 4.85 -14.12
C LYS A 182 8.57 5.21 -14.59
N ASN A 183 8.73 5.87 -15.73
CA ASN A 183 10.02 6.27 -16.27
C ASN A 183 10.78 7.17 -15.28
N ARG A 184 10.11 8.16 -14.71
CA ARG A 184 10.71 9.11 -13.77
C ARG A 184 11.19 8.43 -12.50
N TYR A 185 10.39 7.54 -11.93
CA TYR A 185 10.66 6.95 -10.63
C TYR A 185 11.47 5.66 -10.68
N LEU A 186 11.46 4.91 -11.78
CA LEU A 186 12.29 3.72 -11.94
C LEU A 186 13.62 4.00 -12.64
N ASP A 187 13.62 4.85 -13.67
CA ASP A 187 14.78 5.02 -14.54
C ASP A 187 15.66 6.20 -14.10
N SER A 188 15.21 7.03 -13.16
CA SER A 188 16.03 8.13 -12.70
C SER A 188 17.23 7.60 -11.92
N LYS A 189 18.42 7.90 -12.42
CA LYS A 189 19.71 7.67 -11.71
C LYS A 189 19.79 8.44 -10.38
N SER A 190 18.90 9.38 -10.15
CA SER A 190 18.73 10.03 -8.86
C SER A 190 17.84 9.14 -7.99
N ASN A 191 18.44 8.25 -7.23
CA ASN A 191 17.85 7.56 -6.08
C ASN A 191 17.21 8.50 -5.03
N GLN A 192 17.08 9.77 -5.35
CA GLN A 192 16.59 10.83 -4.47
C GLN A 192 15.08 10.93 -4.45
N VAL A 193 14.40 10.51 -5.48
CA VAL A 193 12.96 10.26 -5.34
C VAL A 193 12.84 8.92 -4.68
N SER A 194 13.00 8.93 -3.38
CA SER A 194 12.76 7.73 -2.61
C SER A 194 11.28 7.35 -2.77
N VAL A 195 11.03 6.52 -3.75
CA VAL A 195 9.82 5.72 -3.79
C VAL A 195 9.92 4.79 -2.58
N ALA A 196 9.81 5.41 -1.43
CA ALA A 196 9.99 4.72 -0.17
C ALA A 196 8.72 3.94 0.21
N SER A 197 7.61 4.11 -0.51
CA SER A 197 6.42 3.27 -0.37
C SER A 197 6.58 1.98 -1.17
N LEU A 198 6.47 0.85 -0.49
CA LEU A 198 6.47 -0.47 -1.13
C LEU A 198 5.26 -0.65 -2.05
N LYS A 199 4.09 -0.16 -1.60
CA LYS A 199 2.88 -0.16 -2.40
C LYS A 199 3.10 0.58 -3.72
N PHE A 200 3.69 1.77 -3.68
CA PHE A 200 3.97 2.54 -4.90
C PHE A 200 4.98 1.84 -5.82
N ARG A 201 6.02 1.22 -5.25
CA ARG A 201 7.00 0.46 -6.03
C ARG A 201 6.37 -0.71 -6.79
N ILE A 202 5.38 -1.37 -6.18
CA ILE A 202 4.61 -2.45 -6.82
C ILE A 202 3.79 -1.88 -7.99
N MET A 203 3.10 -0.75 -7.81
CA MET A 203 2.34 -0.08 -8.88
C MET A 203 3.23 0.27 -10.08
N LEU A 204 4.41 0.81 -9.83
CA LEU A 204 5.40 1.10 -10.88
C LEU A 204 5.81 -0.16 -11.64
N GLN A 205 5.98 -1.29 -10.94
CA GLN A 205 6.34 -2.55 -11.59
C GLN A 205 5.19 -3.14 -12.40
N MET A 206 3.97 -3.11 -11.88
CA MET A 206 2.79 -3.54 -12.63
C MET A 206 2.63 -2.74 -13.93
N CYS A 207 2.81 -1.42 -13.87
CA CYS A 207 2.79 -0.56 -15.05
C CYS A 207 3.91 -0.93 -16.05
N GLN A 208 5.11 -1.27 -15.57
CA GLN A 208 6.20 -1.74 -16.42
C GLN A 208 5.84 -3.07 -17.09
N ASP A 209 5.30 -4.02 -16.34
CA ASP A 209 4.92 -5.35 -16.86
C ASP A 209 3.86 -5.22 -17.96
N ASN A 210 2.84 -4.40 -17.76
CA ASN A 210 1.81 -4.12 -18.76
C ASN A 210 2.38 -3.41 -19.99
N TYR A 211 3.30 -2.46 -19.81
CA TYR A 211 3.97 -1.78 -20.92
C TYR A 211 4.79 -2.75 -21.76
N ASP A 212 5.55 -3.64 -21.12
CA ASP A 212 6.37 -4.64 -21.80
C ASP A 212 5.50 -5.66 -22.54
N GLU A 213 4.39 -6.08 -21.95
CA GLU A 213 3.42 -6.96 -22.61
C GLU A 213 2.76 -6.28 -23.80
N GLY A 214 2.36 -5.02 -23.67
CA GLY A 214 1.79 -4.22 -24.75
C GLY A 214 2.74 -4.09 -25.95
N ILE A 215 4.04 -3.91 -25.70
CA ILE A 215 5.06 -3.88 -26.77
C ILE A 215 5.15 -5.24 -27.49
N LYS A 216 5.23 -6.34 -26.73
CA LYS A 216 5.33 -7.70 -27.29
C LYS A 216 4.14 -8.06 -28.15
N ASN A 217 2.95 -7.67 -27.75
CA ASN A 217 1.70 -8.00 -28.42
C ASN A 217 1.29 -6.99 -29.49
N SER A 218 2.12 -5.97 -29.80
CA SER A 218 1.83 -4.90 -30.75
C SER A 218 0.50 -4.20 -30.51
N ILE A 219 0.09 -4.08 -29.25
CA ILE A 219 -1.14 -3.39 -28.85
C ILE A 219 -1.02 -1.93 -29.24
N LYS A 220 -2.02 -1.40 -29.98
CA LYS A 220 -2.12 0.04 -30.25
C LYS A 220 -2.11 0.78 -28.92
N ARG A 221 -1.16 1.67 -28.74
CA ARG A 221 -0.98 2.44 -27.52
C ARG A 221 -2.07 3.49 -27.40
N GLU A 222 -3.22 3.09 -26.89
CA GLU A 222 -4.19 4.02 -26.36
C GLU A 222 -3.65 4.59 -25.04
N PHE A 223 -3.96 5.85 -24.75
CA PHE A 223 -3.53 6.52 -23.54
C PHE A 223 -3.99 5.73 -22.30
N GLY A 224 -3.05 5.39 -21.42
CA GLY A 224 -3.34 4.76 -20.12
C GLY A 224 -3.56 3.24 -20.17
N TYR A 225 -3.28 2.56 -21.28
CA TYR A 225 -3.42 1.09 -21.35
C TYR A 225 -2.52 0.36 -20.34
N GLU A 226 -1.40 0.97 -19.97
CA GLU A 226 -0.43 0.42 -19.02
C GLU A 226 -0.85 0.52 -17.56
N TRP A 227 -1.89 1.30 -17.26
CA TRP A 227 -2.53 1.40 -15.96
C TRP A 227 -3.96 1.89 -16.12
N ASN A 228 -4.90 0.99 -16.12
CA ASN A 228 -6.33 1.23 -16.33
C ASN A 228 -7.17 0.86 -15.09
N ALA A 229 -8.49 0.91 -15.18
CA ALA A 229 -9.39 0.60 -14.08
C ALA A 229 -9.27 -0.86 -13.60
N GLU A 230 -9.02 -1.81 -14.51
CA GLU A 230 -8.79 -3.22 -14.17
C GLU A 230 -7.49 -3.40 -13.38
N ASP A 231 -6.42 -2.70 -13.75
CA ASP A 231 -5.15 -2.72 -13.03
C ASP A 231 -5.29 -2.15 -11.61
N MET A 232 -6.05 -1.06 -11.47
CA MET A 232 -6.37 -0.48 -10.16
C MET A 232 -7.13 -1.47 -9.28
N GLN A 233 -8.15 -2.12 -9.84
CA GLN A 233 -8.92 -3.14 -9.15
C GLN A 233 -8.05 -4.33 -8.73
N LYS A 234 -7.27 -4.87 -9.67
CA LYS A 234 -6.35 -5.98 -9.42
C LYS A 234 -5.32 -5.63 -8.33
N HIS A 235 -4.75 -4.42 -8.39
CA HIS A 235 -3.82 -3.97 -7.36
C HIS A 235 -4.49 -3.83 -6.00
N GLN A 236 -5.71 -3.27 -5.93
CA GLN A 236 -6.50 -3.20 -4.69
C GLN A 236 -6.70 -4.58 -4.10
N GLU A 237 -7.19 -5.54 -4.86
CA GLU A 237 -7.42 -6.91 -4.42
C GLU A 237 -6.16 -7.56 -3.85
N LYS A 238 -5.01 -7.41 -4.54
CA LYS A 238 -3.73 -7.93 -4.06
C LYS A 238 -3.31 -7.29 -2.73
N MET A 239 -3.45 -5.98 -2.59
CA MET A 239 -3.11 -5.29 -1.34
C MET A 239 -4.06 -5.69 -0.21
N LEU A 240 -5.36 -5.78 -0.48
CA LEU A 240 -6.34 -6.23 0.52
C LEU A 240 -6.08 -7.67 0.98
N CYS A 241 -5.74 -8.60 0.07
CA CYS A 241 -5.33 -9.95 0.44
C CYS A 241 -4.16 -9.98 1.45
N ILE A 242 -3.31 -8.96 1.46
CA ILE A 242 -2.16 -8.88 2.36
C ILE A 242 -2.52 -8.22 3.68
N ILE A 243 -3.26 -7.11 3.64
CA ILE A 243 -3.52 -6.31 4.85
C ILE A 243 -4.71 -6.82 5.67
N MET A 244 -5.65 -7.53 5.04
CA MET A 244 -6.84 -8.06 5.73
C MET A 244 -6.59 -9.39 6.46
N GLN A 245 -5.37 -9.90 6.47
CA GLN A 245 -4.99 -11.07 7.26
C GLN A 245 -4.31 -10.59 8.55
N PRO A 246 -4.85 -10.87 9.76
CA PRO A 246 -4.17 -10.52 11.00
C PRO A 246 -2.79 -11.17 11.10
N THR A 247 -1.87 -10.52 11.79
CA THR A 247 -0.53 -11.06 12.04
C THR A 247 -0.50 -11.80 13.36
N HIS A 248 -0.96 -13.02 13.40
CA HIS A 248 -0.89 -13.86 14.60
C HIS A 248 0.53 -14.34 14.89
#